data_f533a71bfdd25da0752173b55714f176
#
_entry.id   f533a71bfdd25da0752173b55714f176
#
_cell.length_a   1.000
_cell.length_b   1.000
_cell.length_c   1.000
_cell.angle_alpha   90.00
_cell.angle_beta   90.00
_cell.angle_gamma   90.00
#
_symmetry.space_group_name_H-M   'P 1'
#
loop_
_entity.id
_entity.type
_entity.pdbx_description
1 polymer ?
#
loop_
_entity_poly.entity_id
_entity_poly.type
_entity_poly.pdbx_seq_one_letter_code
_entity_poly.pdbx_strand_id
1 'polypeptide(L)'
;MITAPIRLDAEVWTLLPDTLHWDGPMNSWVNAARPGQTLHSFLEGPCFTDDGSLWLTDVPFGRVFSINPQGIWNLEAQTAGQPHAVKPMADGRLALVDYLLGLQAFDPGTGIFETLCASTNTESFRGLSDLAVAANGDIWFTDSGRTSLTDPTGRLFVLRADGRLQQPLSNVPYPNGVALSPDGKLVYVAATRANAVWRLNTEWTDPVQPMAGLWVQLAGGLGPDGLAVDQRGRVAIAHAQAGRVWLLSAMGDPVAEIRTPGGLWVTSVTFGGPDDSYLYIVEAQQGAVYRIRVGHLDRT
;
A
#
# COMPACT_ATOMS: atom_id res chain seq x y z
N MET A 1 -20.30 20.17 -13.65
CA MET A 1 -20.83 19.72 -12.34
C MET A 1 -20.13 18.41 -11.99
N ILE A 2 -19.49 18.32 -10.85
CA ILE A 2 -18.96 17.04 -10.36
C ILE A 2 -20.17 16.19 -9.97
N THR A 3 -20.37 15.07 -10.64
CA THR A 3 -21.46 14.13 -10.34
C THR A 3 -21.12 13.40 -9.03
N ALA A 4 -22.11 13.19 -8.17
CA ALA A 4 -21.89 12.42 -6.94
C ALA A 4 -21.39 10.98 -7.27
N PRO A 5 -20.45 10.42 -6.50
CA PRO A 5 -19.99 9.05 -6.69
C PRO A 5 -21.13 8.04 -6.47
N ILE A 6 -21.05 6.90 -7.16
CA ILE A 6 -21.92 5.77 -6.89
C ILE A 6 -21.54 5.19 -5.51
N ARG A 7 -22.52 4.89 -4.65
CA ARG A 7 -22.28 4.22 -3.38
C ARG A 7 -22.45 2.72 -3.55
N LEU A 8 -21.44 1.99 -3.10
CA LEU A 8 -21.37 0.54 -3.22
C LEU A 8 -20.92 -0.06 -1.88
N ASP A 9 -21.33 -1.29 -1.63
CA ASP A 9 -20.87 -2.07 -0.48
C ASP A 9 -20.02 -3.25 -0.98
N ALA A 10 -18.85 -3.43 -0.39
CA ALA A 10 -18.00 -4.57 -0.67
C ALA A 10 -18.53 -5.83 0.05
N GLU A 11 -18.16 -7.00 -0.43
CA GLU A 11 -18.46 -8.28 0.20
C GLU A 11 -17.21 -8.86 0.88
N VAL A 12 -17.41 -9.70 1.91
CA VAL A 12 -16.30 -10.46 2.50
C VAL A 12 -15.83 -11.49 1.47
N TRP A 13 -14.56 -11.42 1.09
CA TRP A 13 -13.94 -12.48 0.30
C TRP A 13 -13.38 -13.56 1.21
N THR A 14 -12.57 -13.18 2.21
CA THR A 14 -12.02 -14.09 3.21
C THR A 14 -11.64 -13.34 4.48
N LEU A 15 -11.58 -14.07 5.58
CA LEU A 15 -11.09 -13.58 6.89
C LEU A 15 -9.83 -14.34 7.26
N LEU A 16 -8.94 -13.70 7.99
CA LEU A 16 -7.80 -14.39 8.59
C LEU A 16 -8.33 -15.49 9.53
N PRO A 17 -7.98 -16.77 9.30
CA PRO A 17 -8.43 -17.86 10.15
C PRO A 17 -7.99 -17.71 11.61
N ASP A 18 -8.80 -18.10 12.57
CA ASP A 18 -8.47 -18.03 14.00
C ASP A 18 -7.17 -18.77 14.35
N THR A 19 -6.84 -19.83 13.60
CA THR A 19 -5.60 -20.60 13.76
C THR A 19 -4.34 -19.78 13.38
N LEU A 20 -4.52 -18.68 12.68
CA LEU A 20 -3.46 -17.75 12.30
C LEU A 20 -3.53 -16.43 13.10
N HIS A 21 -4.45 -16.32 14.05
CA HIS A 21 -4.47 -15.17 14.96
C HIS A 21 -3.21 -15.18 15.84
N TRP A 22 -2.64 -14.00 16.03
CA TRP A 22 -1.53 -13.83 16.98
C TRP A 22 -2.06 -13.92 18.40
N ASP A 23 -1.50 -14.84 19.18
CA ASP A 23 -1.84 -15.08 20.59
C ASP A 23 -0.70 -14.73 21.57
N GLY A 24 0.44 -14.26 21.02
CA GLY A 24 1.60 -13.85 21.79
C GLY A 24 1.48 -12.44 22.39
N PRO A 25 2.53 -11.99 23.11
CA PRO A 25 2.54 -10.65 23.72
C PRO A 25 2.53 -9.55 22.66
N MET A 26 1.91 -8.42 23.02
CA MET A 26 1.94 -7.20 22.18
C MET A 26 3.34 -6.56 22.23
N ASN A 27 3.84 -6.21 21.07
CA ASN A 27 5.18 -5.65 20.92
C ASN A 27 5.18 -4.11 20.97
N SER A 28 6.35 -3.50 20.79
CA SER A 28 6.53 -2.05 20.82
C SER A 28 5.77 -1.32 19.73
N TRP A 29 5.58 -1.94 18.55
CA TRP A 29 4.78 -1.35 17.48
C TRP A 29 3.32 -1.19 17.90
N VAL A 30 2.71 -2.26 18.43
CA VAL A 30 1.31 -2.22 18.90
C VAL A 30 1.16 -1.19 20.01
N ASN A 31 2.06 -1.18 20.99
CA ASN A 31 2.02 -0.23 22.10
C ASN A 31 2.14 1.24 21.65
N ALA A 32 2.90 1.50 20.59
CA ALA A 32 3.09 2.84 20.04
C ALA A 32 1.98 3.27 19.08
N ALA A 33 1.50 2.34 18.22
CA ALA A 33 0.53 2.65 17.17
C ALA A 33 -0.92 2.45 17.63
N ARG A 34 -1.14 1.53 18.58
CA ARG A 34 -2.45 1.10 19.09
C ARG A 34 -2.42 0.95 20.62
N PRO A 35 -2.12 1.99 21.38
CA PRO A 35 -1.94 1.89 22.83
C PRO A 35 -3.18 1.29 23.52
N GLY A 36 -2.94 0.28 24.34
CA GLY A 36 -3.99 -0.40 25.11
C GLY A 36 -4.87 -1.39 24.33
N GLN A 37 -4.56 -1.65 23.06
CA GLN A 37 -5.27 -2.63 22.23
C GLN A 37 -4.53 -3.97 22.20
N THR A 38 -5.29 -5.04 22.11
CA THR A 38 -4.80 -6.38 21.76
C THR A 38 -5.17 -6.64 20.30
N LEU A 39 -4.18 -6.95 19.49
CA LEU A 39 -4.37 -7.24 18.07
C LEU A 39 -4.08 -8.71 17.79
N HIS A 40 -4.89 -9.34 16.96
CA HIS A 40 -4.59 -10.66 16.40
C HIS A 40 -3.83 -10.56 15.07
N SER A 41 -3.86 -9.41 14.41
CA SER A 41 -3.16 -9.06 13.17
C SER A 41 -3.27 -7.56 12.90
N PHE A 42 -2.46 -7.06 11.98
CA PHE A 42 -2.62 -5.75 11.33
C PHE A 42 -2.17 -5.88 9.87
N LEU A 43 -3.13 -6.23 9.01
CA LEU A 43 -2.88 -6.59 7.63
C LEU A 43 -2.66 -5.37 6.75
N GLU A 44 -1.68 -5.50 5.79
CA GLU A 44 -1.22 -4.40 4.94
C GLU A 44 -0.77 -4.88 3.55
N GLY A 45 -0.62 -3.92 2.65
CA GLY A 45 0.17 -3.91 1.42
C GLY A 45 -0.02 -5.08 0.46
N PRO A 46 -1.25 -5.36 -0.01
CA PRO A 46 -1.54 -6.53 -0.84
C PRO A 46 -1.01 -6.39 -2.28
N CYS A 47 -0.72 -7.54 -2.89
CA CYS A 47 -0.53 -7.67 -4.33
C CYS A 47 -0.96 -9.05 -4.82
N PHE A 48 -1.30 -9.15 -6.10
CA PHE A 48 -1.47 -10.43 -6.77
C PHE A 48 -0.17 -10.87 -7.46
N THR A 49 0.07 -12.19 -7.45
CA THR A 49 1.06 -12.85 -8.27
C THR A 49 0.39 -13.52 -9.48
N ASP A 50 1.17 -13.93 -10.48
CA ASP A 50 0.69 -14.47 -11.76
C ASP A 50 -0.14 -15.77 -11.60
N ASP A 51 0.07 -16.52 -10.53
CA ASP A 51 -0.72 -17.70 -10.17
C ASP A 51 -2.10 -17.38 -9.59
N GLY A 52 -2.42 -16.08 -9.44
CA GLY A 52 -3.67 -15.57 -8.88
C GLY A 52 -3.72 -15.57 -7.35
N SER A 53 -2.62 -15.83 -6.66
CA SER A 53 -2.54 -15.73 -5.21
C SER A 53 -2.42 -14.27 -4.77
N LEU A 54 -3.15 -13.89 -3.73
CA LEU A 54 -3.01 -12.59 -3.08
C LEU A 54 -1.97 -12.69 -1.96
N TRP A 55 -0.92 -11.89 -2.06
CA TRP A 55 0.10 -11.76 -1.01
C TRP A 55 -0.14 -10.50 -0.21
N LEU A 56 0.10 -10.54 1.11
CA LEU A 56 -0.03 -9.38 2.00
C LEU A 56 0.82 -9.59 3.26
N THR A 57 0.97 -8.53 4.03
CA THR A 57 1.79 -8.51 5.24
C THR A 57 0.93 -8.35 6.49
N ASP A 58 1.51 -8.73 7.63
CA ASP A 58 0.99 -8.46 8.96
C ASP A 58 2.08 -7.77 9.77
N VAL A 59 1.96 -6.47 9.81
CA VAL A 59 3.01 -5.54 10.23
C VAL A 59 3.60 -5.84 11.62
N PRO A 60 2.79 -5.84 12.70
CA PRO A 60 3.37 -5.93 14.04
C PRO A 60 4.05 -7.27 14.32
N PHE A 61 3.60 -8.33 13.67
CA PHE A 61 4.06 -9.68 13.98
C PHE A 61 5.04 -10.25 12.94
N GLY A 62 5.48 -9.40 11.99
CA GLY A 62 6.52 -9.75 11.04
C GLY A 62 6.12 -10.82 10.03
N ARG A 63 4.81 -11.02 9.78
CA ARG A 63 4.31 -12.13 8.98
C ARG A 63 4.04 -11.72 7.54
N VAL A 64 4.31 -12.63 6.62
CA VAL A 64 3.93 -12.54 5.22
C VAL A 64 2.99 -13.71 4.91
N PHE A 65 1.82 -13.39 4.38
CA PHE A 65 0.80 -14.37 4.02
C PHE A 65 0.59 -14.42 2.52
N SER A 66 0.20 -15.59 2.03
CA SER A 66 -0.47 -15.76 0.74
C SER A 66 -1.90 -16.25 0.93
N ILE A 67 -2.78 -15.88 0.01
CA ILE A 67 -4.17 -16.34 -0.04
C ILE A 67 -4.41 -16.83 -1.46
N ASN A 68 -4.71 -18.12 -1.61
CA ASN A 68 -4.96 -18.68 -2.93
C ASN A 68 -6.31 -18.21 -3.52
N PRO A 69 -6.60 -18.46 -4.81
CA PRO A 69 -7.87 -18.03 -5.43
C PRO A 69 -9.13 -18.58 -4.76
N GLN A 70 -9.02 -19.64 -3.94
CA GLN A 70 -10.11 -20.21 -3.15
C GLN A 70 -10.29 -19.53 -1.79
N GLY A 71 -9.46 -18.53 -1.46
CA GLY A 71 -9.53 -17.79 -0.20
C GLY A 71 -8.84 -18.50 0.98
N ILE A 72 -7.97 -19.48 0.72
CA ILE A 72 -7.23 -20.25 1.72
C ILE A 72 -5.92 -19.53 2.03
N TRP A 73 -5.67 -19.28 3.32
CA TRP A 73 -4.49 -18.58 3.83
C TRP A 73 -3.32 -19.52 4.11
N ASN A 74 -2.11 -19.06 3.77
CA ASN A 74 -0.86 -19.70 4.15
C ASN A 74 0.05 -18.66 4.80
N LEU A 75 0.74 -19.04 5.88
CA LEU A 75 1.86 -18.27 6.43
C LEU A 75 3.11 -18.66 5.65
N GLU A 76 3.60 -17.76 4.84
CA GLU A 76 4.75 -18.00 3.95
C GLU A 76 6.08 -17.68 4.61
N ALA A 77 6.11 -16.63 5.44
CA ALA A 77 7.30 -16.24 6.16
C ALA A 77 6.99 -15.45 7.43
N GLN A 78 7.94 -15.48 8.36
CA GLN A 78 7.95 -14.61 9.53
C GLN A 78 9.36 -14.02 9.70
N THR A 79 9.43 -12.70 9.82
CA THR A 79 10.67 -11.95 9.95
C THR A 79 10.80 -11.34 11.35
N ALA A 80 12.01 -10.88 11.69
CA ALA A 80 12.22 -10.05 12.89
C ALA A 80 11.83 -8.58 12.66
N GLY A 81 11.41 -8.23 11.43
CA GLY A 81 11.06 -6.88 11.04
C GLY A 81 9.57 -6.58 11.22
N GLN A 82 9.14 -5.56 10.49
CA GLN A 82 7.77 -5.07 10.42
C GLN A 82 7.41 -4.82 8.94
N PRO A 83 7.10 -5.90 8.17
CA PRO A 83 6.80 -5.77 6.75
C PRO A 83 5.48 -5.04 6.54
N HIS A 84 5.49 -4.01 5.67
CA HIS A 84 4.31 -3.19 5.41
C HIS A 84 3.64 -3.48 4.06
N ALA A 85 4.42 -3.81 3.02
CA ALA A 85 3.85 -4.10 1.71
C ALA A 85 4.74 -5.03 0.90
N VAL A 86 4.13 -5.77 -0.04
CA VAL A 86 4.81 -6.63 -1.01
C VAL A 86 4.36 -6.29 -2.42
N LYS A 87 5.26 -6.45 -3.41
CA LYS A 87 4.94 -6.32 -4.85
C LYS A 87 5.78 -7.31 -5.66
N PRO A 88 5.23 -7.93 -6.72
CA PRO A 88 5.99 -8.84 -7.55
C PRO A 88 7.11 -8.12 -8.31
N MET A 89 8.24 -8.81 -8.49
CA MET A 89 9.37 -8.42 -9.31
C MET A 89 9.42 -9.27 -10.57
N ALA A 90 10.09 -8.75 -11.61
CA ALA A 90 10.19 -9.46 -12.90
C ALA A 90 10.98 -10.79 -12.83
N ASP A 91 11.81 -10.97 -11.80
CA ASP A 91 12.61 -12.18 -11.57
C ASP A 91 11.88 -13.27 -10.77
N GLY A 92 10.60 -13.06 -10.43
CA GLY A 92 9.75 -13.98 -9.67
C GLY A 92 9.84 -13.81 -8.16
N ARG A 93 10.74 -12.96 -7.66
CA ARG A 93 10.77 -12.57 -6.24
C ARG A 93 9.71 -11.52 -5.94
N LEU A 94 9.51 -11.25 -4.66
CA LEU A 94 8.66 -10.18 -4.16
C LEU A 94 9.52 -9.09 -3.54
N ALA A 95 9.44 -7.86 -4.03
CA ALA A 95 9.95 -6.70 -3.31
C ALA A 95 9.06 -6.44 -2.09
N LEU A 96 9.68 -6.17 -0.95
CA LEU A 96 9.00 -5.97 0.32
C LEU A 96 9.61 -4.76 1.03
N VAL A 97 8.78 -3.83 1.49
CA VAL A 97 9.21 -2.77 2.40
C VAL A 97 8.97 -3.19 3.84
N ASP A 98 10.00 -3.02 4.65
CA ASP A 98 9.97 -3.32 6.07
C ASP A 98 10.32 -2.06 6.86
N TYR A 99 9.51 -1.74 7.87
CA TYR A 99 9.67 -0.54 8.69
C TYR A 99 11.01 -0.49 9.42
N LEU A 100 11.55 -1.64 9.80
CA LEU A 100 12.81 -1.75 10.55
C LEU A 100 14.00 -2.13 9.67
N LEU A 101 13.78 -2.98 8.64
CA LEU A 101 14.85 -3.61 7.87
C LEU A 101 15.09 -2.95 6.51
N GLY A 102 14.24 -1.99 6.10
CA GLY A 102 14.35 -1.31 4.82
C GLY A 102 13.70 -2.08 3.66
N LEU A 103 14.22 -1.87 2.45
CA LEU A 103 13.73 -2.55 1.24
C LEU A 103 14.40 -3.92 1.10
N GLN A 104 13.58 -4.96 1.01
CA GLN A 104 13.98 -6.36 0.92
C GLN A 104 13.47 -6.97 -0.41
N ALA A 105 14.10 -8.04 -0.85
CA ALA A 105 13.54 -8.99 -1.78
C ALA A 105 13.27 -10.32 -1.04
N PHE A 106 12.10 -10.88 -1.22
CA PHE A 106 11.71 -12.18 -0.69
C PHE A 106 11.57 -13.18 -1.85
N ASP A 107 12.23 -14.31 -1.74
CA ASP A 107 12.08 -15.42 -2.69
C ASP A 107 11.09 -16.45 -2.13
N PRO A 108 9.88 -16.55 -2.69
CA PRO A 108 8.88 -17.50 -2.22
C PRO A 108 9.30 -18.97 -2.37
N GLY A 109 10.16 -19.28 -3.35
CA GLY A 109 10.62 -20.64 -3.62
C GLY A 109 11.61 -21.16 -2.58
N THR A 110 12.41 -20.27 -1.98
CA THR A 110 13.44 -20.62 -1.00
C THR A 110 13.14 -20.14 0.42
N GLY A 111 12.20 -19.20 0.57
CA GLY A 111 11.89 -18.54 1.84
C GLY A 111 12.97 -17.54 2.30
N ILE A 112 13.89 -17.14 1.42
CA ILE A 112 15.03 -16.29 1.76
C ILE A 112 14.71 -14.81 1.51
N PHE A 113 15.12 -13.96 2.47
CA PHE A 113 15.12 -12.51 2.33
C PHE A 113 16.52 -12.00 1.98
N GLU A 114 16.59 -11.11 1.01
CA GLU A 114 17.78 -10.37 0.63
C GLU A 114 17.54 -8.87 0.81
N THR A 115 18.47 -8.16 1.42
CA THR A 115 18.37 -6.71 1.56
C THR A 115 18.76 -6.02 0.25
N LEU A 116 17.82 -5.31 -0.37
CA LEU A 116 18.08 -4.49 -1.57
C LEU A 116 18.61 -3.11 -1.19
N CYS A 117 18.03 -2.49 -0.14
CA CYS A 117 18.44 -1.17 0.35
C CYS A 117 18.01 -0.98 1.80
N ALA A 118 18.95 -0.81 2.73
CA ALA A 118 18.65 -0.64 4.15
C ALA A 118 18.73 0.82 4.64
N SER A 119 19.39 1.69 3.88
CA SER A 119 19.64 3.08 4.27
C SER A 119 19.98 3.94 3.06
N THR A 120 19.97 5.25 3.23
CA THR A 120 20.67 6.16 2.33
C THR A 120 22.18 6.11 2.60
N ASN A 121 22.98 6.87 1.82
CA ASN A 121 24.42 6.97 2.06
C ASN A 121 24.79 7.63 3.40
N THR A 122 23.87 8.37 4.01
CA THR A 122 24.15 9.22 5.18
C THR A 122 23.29 8.92 6.40
N GLU A 123 22.16 8.24 6.23
CA GLU A 123 21.22 7.98 7.32
C GLU A 123 20.35 6.74 7.05
N SER A 124 19.83 6.13 8.10
CA SER A 124 18.84 5.06 8.00
C SER A 124 17.49 5.58 7.48
N PHE A 125 16.68 4.70 6.92
CA PHE A 125 15.27 4.99 6.72
C PHE A 125 14.57 5.18 8.07
N ARG A 126 13.50 5.97 8.07
CA ARG A 126 12.72 6.30 9.28
C ARG A 126 11.62 5.30 9.56
N GLY A 127 11.27 4.52 8.55
CA GLY A 127 10.26 3.48 8.58
C GLY A 127 9.49 3.42 7.27
N LEU A 128 9.81 2.42 6.44
CA LEU A 128 9.19 2.25 5.14
C LEU A 128 7.73 1.80 5.29
N SER A 129 6.85 2.25 4.38
CA SER A 129 5.42 2.02 4.47
C SER A 129 4.82 1.32 3.25
N ASP A 130 5.06 1.77 2.03
CA ASP A 130 4.51 1.15 0.83
C ASP A 130 5.51 1.22 -0.33
N LEU A 131 5.27 0.41 -1.37
CA LEU A 131 6.10 0.38 -2.57
C LEU A 131 5.27 0.14 -3.83
N ALA A 132 5.86 0.55 -4.97
CA ALA A 132 5.40 0.21 -6.31
C ALA A 132 6.60 -0.16 -7.19
N VAL A 133 6.49 -1.26 -7.93
CA VAL A 133 7.51 -1.72 -8.88
C VAL A 133 7.10 -1.29 -10.28
N ALA A 134 7.95 -0.54 -10.95
CA ALA A 134 7.74 -0.09 -12.32
C ALA A 134 8.16 -1.19 -13.34
N ALA A 135 7.59 -1.14 -14.54
CA ALA A 135 7.90 -2.10 -15.59
C ALA A 135 9.38 -2.08 -16.03
N ASN A 136 10.09 -0.95 -15.83
CA ASN A 136 11.53 -0.83 -16.09
C ASN A 136 12.42 -1.36 -14.95
N GLY A 137 11.81 -1.90 -13.86
CA GLY A 137 12.51 -2.41 -12.68
C GLY A 137 12.82 -1.38 -11.60
N ASP A 138 12.44 -0.11 -11.78
CA ASP A 138 12.55 0.89 -10.70
C ASP A 138 11.58 0.56 -9.57
N ILE A 139 12.03 0.72 -8.32
CA ILE A 139 11.21 0.49 -7.14
C ILE A 139 10.99 1.83 -6.43
N TRP A 140 9.75 2.30 -6.45
CA TRP A 140 9.31 3.49 -5.72
C TRP A 140 8.83 3.08 -4.33
N PHE A 141 9.23 3.80 -3.29
CA PHE A 141 8.81 3.47 -1.94
C PHE A 141 8.75 4.70 -1.03
N THR A 142 7.87 4.63 -0.06
CA THR A 142 7.64 5.68 0.92
C THR A 142 8.36 5.38 2.23
N ASP A 143 8.91 6.43 2.83
CA ASP A 143 9.57 6.41 4.13
C ASP A 143 8.83 7.37 5.06
N SER A 144 7.79 6.84 5.70
CA SER A 144 6.85 7.63 6.47
C SER A 144 7.37 7.99 7.86
N GLY A 145 8.08 7.09 8.51
CA GLY A 145 8.44 7.28 9.90
C GLY A 145 7.21 7.57 10.76
N ARG A 146 7.34 8.49 11.70
CA ARG A 146 6.24 9.03 12.53
C ARG A 146 5.97 10.50 12.22
N THR A 147 6.06 10.86 10.94
CA THR A 147 5.90 12.24 10.47
C THR A 147 4.43 12.69 10.47
N SER A 148 4.18 13.99 10.39
CA SER A 148 2.84 14.57 10.49
C SER A 148 2.79 15.95 9.87
N LEU A 149 1.66 16.66 9.96
CA LEU A 149 1.56 18.05 9.54
C LEU A 149 2.49 19.00 10.30
N THR A 150 2.81 18.67 11.56
CA THR A 150 3.73 19.48 12.37
C THR A 150 5.20 19.08 12.18
N ASP A 151 5.44 17.94 11.58
CA ASP A 151 6.74 17.43 11.17
C ASP A 151 6.61 16.74 9.79
N PRO A 152 6.48 17.51 8.70
CA PRO A 152 6.24 16.94 7.37
C PRO A 152 7.54 16.46 6.72
N THR A 153 8.37 15.72 7.43
CA THR A 153 9.69 15.29 6.95
C THR A 153 9.69 13.85 6.39
N GLY A 154 8.53 13.30 6.06
CA GLY A 154 8.41 12.03 5.35
C GLY A 154 8.94 12.12 3.93
N ARG A 155 9.44 11.00 3.39
CA ARG A 155 10.21 10.96 2.16
C ARG A 155 9.61 10.00 1.13
N LEU A 156 9.78 10.32 -0.14
CA LEU A 156 9.59 9.41 -1.24
C LEU A 156 10.96 9.08 -1.84
N PHE A 157 11.20 7.81 -2.06
CA PHE A 157 12.41 7.32 -2.71
C PHE A 157 12.09 6.55 -3.98
N VAL A 158 13.08 6.45 -4.86
CA VAL A 158 13.12 5.47 -5.93
C VAL A 158 14.50 4.82 -5.99
N LEU A 159 14.52 3.49 -5.90
CA LEU A 159 15.69 2.68 -6.24
C LEU A 159 15.57 2.36 -7.73
N ARG A 160 16.45 2.97 -8.54
CA ARG A 160 16.49 2.73 -9.97
C ARG A 160 17.00 1.32 -10.27
N ALA A 161 16.62 0.76 -11.40
CA ALA A 161 17.07 -0.56 -11.84
C ALA A 161 18.61 -0.68 -11.97
N ASP A 162 19.31 0.45 -12.11
CA ASP A 162 20.78 0.52 -12.13
C ASP A 162 21.41 0.61 -10.73
N GLY A 163 20.62 0.53 -9.66
CA GLY A 163 21.06 0.57 -8.27
C GLY A 163 21.18 1.97 -7.66
N ARG A 164 20.92 3.05 -8.41
CA ARG A 164 20.95 4.42 -7.86
C ARG A 164 19.70 4.68 -6.99
N LEU A 165 19.93 5.12 -5.76
CA LEU A 165 18.87 5.61 -4.89
C LEU A 165 18.69 7.12 -5.08
N GLN A 166 17.46 7.54 -5.37
CA GLN A 166 17.09 8.96 -5.51
C GLN A 166 15.94 9.30 -4.55
N GLN A 167 15.91 10.56 -4.09
CA GLN A 167 14.89 11.07 -3.17
C GLN A 167 14.14 12.24 -3.82
N PRO A 168 13.06 12.01 -4.55
CA PRO A 168 12.29 13.07 -5.20
C PRO A 168 11.53 13.98 -4.21
N LEU A 169 11.08 13.46 -3.06
CA LEU A 169 10.38 14.28 -2.06
C LEU A 169 10.95 14.03 -0.66
N SER A 170 11.00 15.10 0.16
CA SER A 170 11.49 15.08 1.54
C SER A 170 10.57 15.83 2.53
N ASN A 171 9.36 16.16 2.09
CA ASN A 171 8.46 17.07 2.84
C ASN A 171 7.00 16.55 2.85
N VAL A 172 6.80 15.24 2.79
CA VAL A 172 5.47 14.65 2.77
C VAL A 172 4.99 14.35 4.19
N PRO A 173 3.85 14.86 4.64
CA PRO A 173 3.33 14.57 5.97
C PRO A 173 2.74 13.15 6.02
N TYR A 174 3.54 12.19 6.47
CA TYR A 174 3.25 10.77 6.54
C TYR A 174 2.96 10.18 5.15
N PRO A 175 3.98 10.06 4.27
CA PRO A 175 3.80 9.38 2.99
C PRO A 175 3.52 7.90 3.26
N ASN A 176 2.38 7.41 2.74
CA ASN A 176 1.93 6.04 2.92
C ASN A 176 1.84 5.35 1.56
N GLY A 177 0.66 5.06 1.06
CA GLY A 177 0.47 4.42 -0.22
C GLY A 177 1.22 5.11 -1.36
N VAL A 178 1.82 4.31 -2.25
CA VAL A 178 2.44 4.76 -3.48
C VAL A 178 2.01 3.89 -4.64
N ALA A 179 1.64 4.50 -5.76
CA ALA A 179 1.21 3.78 -6.96
C ALA A 179 1.64 4.52 -8.24
N LEU A 180 1.83 3.78 -9.32
CA LEU A 180 2.24 4.30 -10.62
C LEU A 180 1.06 4.34 -11.61
N SER A 181 1.04 5.32 -12.51
CA SER A 181 0.12 5.28 -13.65
C SER A 181 0.47 4.11 -14.59
N PRO A 182 -0.50 3.61 -15.39
CA PRO A 182 -0.26 2.45 -16.27
C PRO A 182 0.84 2.70 -17.30
N ASP A 183 1.02 3.95 -17.74
CA ASP A 183 2.08 4.36 -18.67
C ASP A 183 3.42 4.62 -17.96
N GLY A 184 3.49 4.46 -16.64
CA GLY A 184 4.68 4.66 -15.82
C GLY A 184 5.15 6.12 -15.71
N LYS A 185 4.39 7.10 -16.17
CA LYS A 185 4.83 8.51 -16.19
C LYS A 185 4.49 9.31 -14.95
N LEU A 186 3.53 8.84 -14.16
CA LEU A 186 3.10 9.50 -12.93
C LEU A 186 3.25 8.56 -11.75
N VAL A 187 3.66 9.09 -10.62
CA VAL A 187 3.57 8.45 -9.32
C VAL A 187 2.59 9.22 -8.43
N TYR A 188 1.70 8.48 -7.79
CA TYR A 188 0.75 8.96 -6.79
C TYR A 188 1.26 8.61 -5.40
N VAL A 189 1.17 9.55 -4.46
CA VAL A 189 1.62 9.36 -3.07
C VAL A 189 0.53 9.80 -2.12
N ALA A 190 0.11 8.91 -1.24
CA ALA A 190 -0.79 9.22 -0.15
C ALA A 190 -0.05 10.03 0.93
N ALA A 191 -0.36 11.32 1.05
CA ALA A 191 0.06 12.16 2.16
C ALA A 191 -0.99 12.07 3.27
N THR A 192 -0.95 10.97 4.05
CA THR A 192 -2.01 10.57 4.99
C THR A 192 -2.39 11.69 5.94
N ARG A 193 -1.41 12.33 6.57
CA ARG A 193 -1.67 13.37 7.56
C ARG A 193 -2.10 14.71 6.95
N ALA A 194 -1.91 14.91 5.64
CA ALA A 194 -2.51 16.00 4.89
C ALA A 194 -3.92 15.68 4.37
N ASN A 195 -4.38 14.44 4.56
CA ASN A 195 -5.63 13.90 4.01
C ASN A 195 -5.73 14.11 2.49
N ALA A 196 -4.62 13.89 1.79
CA ALA A 196 -4.46 14.23 0.38
C ALA A 196 -3.67 13.16 -0.39
N VAL A 197 -3.92 13.05 -1.68
CA VAL A 197 -3.04 12.34 -2.60
C VAL A 197 -2.30 13.37 -3.46
N TRP A 198 -0.99 13.26 -3.48
CA TRP A 198 -0.12 14.05 -4.34
C TRP A 198 0.27 13.25 -5.57
N ARG A 199 0.65 13.93 -6.64
CA ARG A 199 1.22 13.29 -7.82
C ARG A 199 2.40 14.09 -8.36
N LEU A 200 3.33 13.38 -8.99
CA LEU A 200 4.49 13.96 -9.67
C LEU A 200 4.90 13.08 -10.86
N ASN A 201 5.73 13.61 -11.75
CA ASN A 201 6.30 12.84 -12.86
C ASN A 201 7.37 11.87 -12.32
N THR A 202 7.46 10.70 -12.93
CA THR A 202 8.48 9.69 -12.62
C THR A 202 9.85 10.04 -13.19
N GLU A 203 9.89 10.89 -14.21
CA GLU A 203 11.10 11.38 -14.85
C GLU A 203 11.32 12.87 -14.57
N TRP A 204 12.55 13.22 -14.26
CA TRP A 204 13.00 14.60 -14.08
C TRP A 204 14.48 14.72 -14.47
N THR A 205 14.92 15.93 -14.76
CA THR A 205 16.33 16.22 -15.11
C THR A 205 17.04 16.83 -13.91
N ASP A 206 18.05 16.15 -13.39
CA ASP A 206 18.91 16.69 -12.34
C ASP A 206 19.59 18.00 -12.79
N PRO A 207 19.75 18.98 -11.90
CA PRO A 207 19.45 18.98 -10.46
C PRO A 207 18.02 19.43 -10.10
N VAL A 208 17.14 19.55 -11.08
CA VAL A 208 15.76 20.02 -10.86
C VAL A 208 14.95 18.93 -10.18
N GLN A 209 14.44 19.20 -8.97
CA GLN A 209 13.54 18.28 -8.29
C GLN A 209 12.19 18.20 -9.00
N PRO A 210 11.53 17.05 -9.04
CA PRO A 210 10.19 16.93 -9.61
C PRO A 210 9.19 17.77 -8.84
N MET A 211 8.29 18.44 -9.57
CA MET A 211 7.22 19.22 -8.96
C MET A 211 6.06 18.29 -8.57
N ALA A 212 5.81 18.16 -7.27
CA ALA A 212 4.61 17.49 -6.78
C ALA A 212 3.42 18.45 -6.77
N GLY A 213 2.28 17.98 -7.23
CA GLY A 213 1.01 18.69 -7.17
C GLY A 213 -0.01 17.97 -6.28
N LEU A 214 -0.88 18.73 -5.64
CA LEU A 214 -2.09 18.18 -5.03
C LEU A 214 -2.98 17.61 -6.14
N TRP A 215 -3.27 16.32 -6.08
CA TRP A 215 -4.14 15.68 -7.05
C TRP A 215 -5.57 15.56 -6.53
N VAL A 216 -5.75 15.06 -5.31
CA VAL A 216 -7.04 14.93 -4.64
C VAL A 216 -6.91 15.27 -3.16
N GLN A 217 -7.90 16.02 -2.65
CA GLN A 217 -8.08 16.29 -1.23
C GLN A 217 -9.27 15.47 -0.71
N LEU A 218 -9.04 14.67 0.33
CA LEU A 218 -10.08 13.94 1.03
C LEU A 218 -10.56 14.70 2.27
N ALA A 219 -11.60 14.17 2.92
CA ALA A 219 -12.14 14.73 4.16
C ALA A 219 -12.55 13.63 5.13
N GLY A 220 -12.31 13.86 6.42
CA GLY A 220 -12.61 12.92 7.50
C GLY A 220 -11.60 11.77 7.59
N GLY A 221 -11.87 10.79 8.45
CA GLY A 221 -10.96 9.69 8.71
C GLY A 221 -9.57 10.12 9.19
N LEU A 222 -8.60 9.25 9.02
CA LEU A 222 -7.19 9.54 9.24
C LEU A 222 -6.54 10.15 7.98
N GLY A 223 -6.97 9.68 6.82
CA GLY A 223 -6.46 10.07 5.52
C GLY A 223 -6.28 8.88 4.57
N PRO A 224 -5.82 9.14 3.33
CA PRO A 224 -5.49 8.09 2.38
C PRO A 224 -4.36 7.23 2.93
N ASP A 225 -4.49 5.91 2.72
CA ASP A 225 -3.54 4.89 3.13
C ASP A 225 -2.98 4.21 1.88
N GLY A 226 -3.15 2.91 1.68
CA GLY A 226 -2.70 2.23 0.46
C GLY A 226 -3.43 2.73 -0.81
N LEU A 227 -2.72 2.72 -1.92
CA LEU A 227 -3.18 3.13 -3.25
C LEU A 227 -3.03 2.00 -4.25
N ALA A 228 -3.95 1.91 -5.20
CA ALA A 228 -3.80 1.06 -6.38
C ALA A 228 -4.29 1.78 -7.64
N VAL A 229 -3.67 1.48 -8.78
CA VAL A 229 -4.06 2.01 -10.09
C VAL A 229 -4.34 0.85 -11.03
N ASP A 230 -5.49 0.87 -11.72
CA ASP A 230 -5.83 -0.13 -12.70
C ASP A 230 -5.32 0.22 -14.11
N GLN A 231 -5.45 -0.71 -15.04
CA GLN A 231 -4.99 -0.55 -16.43
C GLN A 231 -5.70 0.62 -17.17
N ARG A 232 -6.85 1.11 -16.70
CA ARG A 232 -7.56 2.28 -17.23
C ARG A 232 -7.12 3.59 -16.59
N GLY A 233 -6.17 3.53 -15.64
CA GLY A 233 -5.67 4.69 -14.89
C GLY A 233 -6.61 5.13 -13.76
N ARG A 234 -7.63 4.35 -13.39
CA ARG A 234 -8.46 4.65 -12.23
C ARG A 234 -7.67 4.37 -10.97
N VAL A 235 -7.81 5.25 -9.99
CA VAL A 235 -7.08 5.16 -8.72
C VAL A 235 -8.04 4.77 -7.60
N ALA A 236 -7.76 3.66 -6.94
CA ALA A 236 -8.41 3.27 -5.70
C ALA A 236 -7.59 3.77 -4.52
N ILE A 237 -8.26 4.38 -3.54
CA ILE A 237 -7.67 4.98 -2.35
C ILE A 237 -8.29 4.36 -1.11
N ALA A 238 -7.53 3.57 -0.35
CA ALA A 238 -7.91 3.14 0.99
C ALA A 238 -8.01 4.38 1.90
N HIS A 239 -9.11 4.52 2.65
CA HIS A 239 -9.29 5.66 3.54
C HIS A 239 -9.34 5.17 4.98
N ALA A 240 -8.19 5.21 5.63
CA ALA A 240 -8.01 4.75 7.01
C ALA A 240 -8.92 5.51 7.99
N GLN A 241 -9.47 4.80 8.97
CA GLN A 241 -10.46 5.27 9.95
C GLN A 241 -11.76 5.80 9.34
N ALA A 242 -12.06 5.46 8.08
CA ALA A 242 -13.28 5.88 7.41
C ALA A 242 -14.15 4.69 6.94
N GLY A 243 -13.65 3.44 7.01
CA GLY A 243 -14.36 2.24 6.59
C GLY A 243 -14.76 2.28 5.12
N ARG A 244 -13.94 2.86 4.26
CA ARG A 244 -14.26 3.05 2.84
C ARG A 244 -13.05 3.13 1.94
N VAL A 245 -13.31 2.93 0.65
CA VAL A 245 -12.38 3.18 -0.44
C VAL A 245 -13.01 4.17 -1.40
N TRP A 246 -12.20 5.07 -1.92
CA TRP A 246 -12.58 5.94 -3.03
C TRP A 246 -12.03 5.36 -4.34
N LEU A 247 -12.87 5.19 -5.34
CA LEU A 247 -12.45 4.91 -6.71
C LEU A 247 -12.60 6.18 -7.53
N LEU A 248 -11.50 6.66 -8.09
CA LEU A 248 -11.43 7.89 -8.87
C LEU A 248 -11.06 7.58 -10.32
N SER A 249 -11.50 8.43 -11.24
CA SER A 249 -11.02 8.41 -12.63
C SER A 249 -9.54 8.83 -12.70
N ALA A 250 -8.88 8.61 -13.84
CA ALA A 250 -7.53 9.11 -14.09
C ALA A 250 -7.39 10.65 -13.94
N MET A 251 -8.49 11.37 -14.07
CA MET A 251 -8.53 12.83 -13.88
C MET A 251 -8.79 13.26 -12.43
N GLY A 252 -9.11 12.32 -11.54
CA GLY A 252 -9.42 12.59 -10.13
C GLY A 252 -10.90 12.79 -9.84
N ASP A 253 -11.78 12.53 -10.81
CA ASP A 253 -13.22 12.61 -10.57
C ASP A 253 -13.70 11.40 -9.76
N PRO A 254 -14.54 11.58 -8.72
CA PRO A 254 -15.07 10.48 -7.94
C PRO A 254 -15.98 9.56 -8.80
N VAL A 255 -15.62 8.29 -8.95
CA VAL A 255 -16.42 7.25 -9.64
C VAL A 255 -17.29 6.53 -8.63
N ALA A 256 -16.71 6.02 -7.54
CA ALA A 256 -17.44 5.30 -6.51
C ALA A 256 -16.89 5.58 -5.09
N GLU A 257 -17.80 5.55 -4.11
CA GLU A 257 -17.56 5.39 -2.69
C GLU A 257 -17.89 3.93 -2.35
N ILE A 258 -16.90 3.14 -1.97
CA ILE A 258 -17.05 1.72 -1.65
C ILE A 258 -16.88 1.55 -0.15
N ARG A 259 -17.91 1.03 0.54
CA ARG A 259 -17.91 0.80 1.97
C ARG A 259 -17.53 -0.63 2.30
N THR A 260 -16.80 -0.80 3.41
CA THR A 260 -16.53 -2.12 3.98
C THR A 260 -17.68 -2.55 4.89
N PRO A 261 -18.04 -3.85 4.90
CA PRO A 261 -19.10 -4.38 5.79
C PRO A 261 -18.78 -4.22 7.26
N GLY A 262 -17.51 -4.13 7.63
CA GLY A 262 -17.06 -3.97 9.01
C GLY A 262 -15.66 -3.38 9.08
N GLY A 263 -15.30 -2.92 10.29
CA GLY A 263 -14.03 -2.25 10.55
C GLY A 263 -13.93 -0.85 9.93
N LEU A 264 -13.08 -0.02 10.51
CA LEU A 264 -12.80 1.32 9.99
C LEU A 264 -11.37 1.47 9.43
N TRP A 265 -10.51 0.49 9.73
CA TRP A 265 -9.11 0.52 9.32
C TRP A 265 -8.89 -0.15 7.98
N VAL A 266 -9.42 0.47 6.93
CA VAL A 266 -9.08 0.12 5.55
C VAL A 266 -7.66 0.61 5.31
N THR A 267 -6.73 -0.33 5.26
CA THR A 267 -5.30 -0.04 5.17
C THR A 267 -4.81 -0.01 3.74
N SER A 268 -5.25 -0.96 2.92
CA SER A 268 -4.71 -1.05 1.58
C SER A 268 -5.70 -1.67 0.59
N VAL A 269 -5.40 -1.52 -0.69
CA VAL A 269 -6.21 -2.01 -1.80
C VAL A 269 -5.34 -2.55 -2.92
N THR A 270 -5.88 -3.48 -3.70
CA THR A 270 -5.27 -3.94 -4.95
C THR A 270 -6.34 -4.35 -5.95
N PHE A 271 -6.09 -4.12 -7.24
CA PHE A 271 -6.92 -4.65 -8.30
C PHE A 271 -6.54 -6.09 -8.60
N GLY A 272 -7.49 -6.89 -9.09
CA GLY A 272 -7.27 -8.28 -9.47
C GLY A 272 -8.42 -8.83 -10.29
N GLY A 273 -8.28 -10.12 -10.66
CA GLY A 273 -9.17 -10.77 -11.61
C GLY A 273 -8.88 -10.36 -13.06
N PRO A 274 -9.58 -10.95 -14.04
CA PRO A 274 -9.40 -10.59 -15.44
C PRO A 274 -9.64 -9.09 -15.66
N ASP A 275 -8.70 -8.41 -16.33
CA ASP A 275 -8.78 -6.98 -16.70
C ASP A 275 -9.04 -6.04 -15.50
N ASP A 276 -8.47 -6.34 -14.33
CA ASP A 276 -8.69 -5.59 -13.09
C ASP A 276 -10.19 -5.44 -12.73
N SER A 277 -10.96 -6.48 -13.00
CA SER A 277 -12.42 -6.44 -12.84
C SER A 277 -12.89 -6.40 -11.39
N TYR A 278 -12.02 -6.74 -10.45
CA TYR A 278 -12.30 -6.69 -9.02
C TYR A 278 -11.33 -5.77 -8.29
N LEU A 279 -11.82 -5.12 -7.25
CA LEU A 279 -11.02 -4.44 -6.24
C LEU A 279 -11.06 -5.26 -4.96
N TYR A 280 -9.88 -5.58 -4.42
CA TYR A 280 -9.68 -6.24 -3.13
C TYR A 280 -9.26 -5.20 -2.10
N ILE A 281 -9.83 -5.28 -0.91
CA ILE A 281 -9.72 -4.27 0.13
C ILE A 281 -9.28 -4.95 1.42
N VAL A 282 -8.14 -4.55 1.97
CA VAL A 282 -7.62 -5.05 3.24
C VAL A 282 -8.12 -4.17 4.38
N GLU A 283 -8.65 -4.81 5.41
CA GLU A 283 -9.15 -4.15 6.63
C GLU A 283 -8.50 -4.80 7.85
N ALA A 284 -7.76 -4.00 8.63
CA ALA A 284 -6.86 -4.48 9.65
C ALA A 284 -7.51 -4.79 11.00
N GLN A 285 -8.69 -4.21 11.35
CA GLN A 285 -9.32 -4.45 12.65
C GLN A 285 -9.93 -5.84 12.77
N GLN A 286 -10.45 -6.36 11.65
CA GLN A 286 -11.11 -7.68 11.61
C GLN A 286 -10.21 -8.74 10.97
N GLY A 287 -9.04 -8.36 10.46
CA GLY A 287 -8.20 -9.26 9.67
C GLY A 287 -8.91 -9.72 8.39
N ALA A 288 -9.58 -8.80 7.71
CA ALA A 288 -10.47 -9.10 6.60
C ALA A 288 -9.87 -8.69 5.26
N VAL A 289 -10.15 -9.48 4.22
CA VAL A 289 -10.05 -9.07 2.83
C VAL A 289 -11.47 -9.05 2.26
N TYR A 290 -11.91 -7.87 1.87
CA TYR A 290 -13.17 -7.66 1.15
C TYR A 290 -12.89 -7.58 -0.34
N ARG A 291 -13.92 -7.77 -1.17
CA ARG A 291 -13.83 -7.55 -2.60
C ARG A 291 -15.11 -6.94 -3.17
N ILE A 292 -14.98 -6.34 -4.32
CA ILE A 292 -16.11 -5.81 -5.08
C ILE A 292 -15.79 -5.79 -6.57
N ARG A 293 -16.79 -6.07 -7.40
CA ARG A 293 -16.64 -5.97 -8.86
C ARG A 293 -16.69 -4.50 -9.29
N VAL A 294 -15.64 -4.02 -9.94
CA VAL A 294 -15.49 -2.63 -10.40
C VAL A 294 -15.27 -2.49 -11.90
N GLY A 295 -15.08 -3.61 -12.62
CA GLY A 295 -14.79 -3.61 -14.06
C GLY A 295 -15.89 -2.96 -14.93
N HIS A 296 -17.14 -2.93 -14.45
CA HIS A 296 -18.28 -2.31 -15.12
C HIS A 296 -18.51 -0.83 -14.78
N LEU A 297 -17.71 -0.29 -13.87
CA LEU A 297 -17.85 1.11 -13.42
C LEU A 297 -17.07 2.01 -14.38
N ASP A 298 -17.69 2.39 -15.47
CA ASP A 298 -17.16 3.41 -16.35
C ASP A 298 -17.91 4.73 -16.10
N ARG A 299 -17.14 5.82 -15.98
CA ARG A 299 -17.69 7.14 -16.34
C ARG A 299 -17.23 7.44 -17.75
N THR A 300 -18.18 7.41 -18.65
CA THR A 300 -18.04 8.00 -19.97
C THR A 300 -17.88 9.52 -19.85
#